data_e4c7035a8035ab990adc9ef4bb04dda8
#
_entry.id   e4c7035a8035ab990adc9ef4bb04dda8
#
_cell.length_a   1.000
_cell.length_b   1.000
_cell.length_c   1.000
_cell.angle_alpha   90.00
_cell.angle_beta   90.00
_cell.angle_gamma   90.00
#
_symmetry.space_group_name_H-M   'P 1'
#
loop_
_entity.id
_entity.type
_entity.pdbx_description
1 polymer ?
#
loop_
_entity_poly.entity_id
_entity_poly.type
_entity_poly.pdbx_seq_one_letter_code
_entity_poly.pdbx_strand_id
1 'polypeptide(L)'
;MFSPSQEELCALNKEPVKYGELVVLGYNGSLPNGDRGRRKSRFALYKRSKASGVKPSTVHVISTPQASKLNESRVPEEVIKEMIWFREAERELPSLPVTACVGASPGNLPTVPNVLRNAISSKGHHSISYTLSRSQTVIVEYIHDKDTDMFQVGRSTESPIDFVVTDTISGNQNNDETQITQSTISRFACRIVCDRSPPYTARIFAAGFDSSKNIFLGEKAAKWKNPDGHMDGLTTNGVLVMHPKGGFTEESKPGVWREISVCGDVYTLRETRSAQQRGKLVENETNILQDGSLIDLCGATLLWRTAEGLLHTPTQKHIEALRQEINAARPQCPVGLNTLAFPSINRKDVVEEKQPWAYLSCGHVHGYHNWGHRSDTEANERECPMCRTVGPYVPLWLGCEAGFYVDAGPPTHAFTPCGHVCSEKSAKYWSQIPLPHGTHAFHAACPFCATQLSGEHNCVKLIFQGPID
;
A
#
# COMPACT_ATOMS: atom_id res chain seq x y z
N MET A 1 -28.19 -8.55 -20.87
CA MET A 1 -28.67 -8.71 -19.48
C MET A 1 -27.96 -7.64 -18.67
N PHE A 2 -28.68 -6.69 -18.11
CA PHE A 2 -28.08 -5.68 -17.24
C PHE A 2 -27.72 -6.37 -15.91
N SER A 3 -26.45 -6.32 -15.52
CA SER A 3 -26.04 -6.74 -14.17
C SER A 3 -26.66 -5.76 -13.16
N PRO A 4 -27.26 -6.24 -12.05
CA PRO A 4 -27.82 -5.35 -11.05
C PRO A 4 -26.74 -4.43 -10.47
N SER A 5 -27.12 -3.19 -10.17
CA SER A 5 -26.23 -2.24 -9.53
C SER A 5 -25.87 -2.71 -8.10
N GLN A 6 -24.76 -2.22 -7.57
CA GLN A 6 -24.34 -2.55 -6.19
C GLN A 6 -25.42 -2.16 -5.16
N GLU A 7 -26.20 -1.09 -5.43
CA GLU A 7 -27.31 -0.67 -4.57
C GLU A 7 -28.47 -1.67 -4.59
N GLU A 8 -28.79 -2.23 -5.76
CA GLU A 8 -29.82 -3.27 -5.89
C GLU A 8 -29.42 -4.56 -5.20
N LEU A 9 -28.13 -4.97 -5.28
CA LEU A 9 -27.60 -6.11 -4.57
C LEU A 9 -27.60 -5.90 -3.04
N CYS A 10 -27.22 -4.70 -2.56
CA CYS A 10 -27.24 -4.36 -1.14
C CYS A 10 -28.68 -4.25 -0.60
N ALA A 11 -29.64 -3.75 -1.38
CA ALA A 11 -31.04 -3.67 -1.00
C ALA A 11 -31.69 -5.07 -0.87
N LEU A 12 -31.29 -6.00 -1.74
CA LEU A 12 -31.75 -7.40 -1.70
C LEU A 12 -31.18 -8.20 -0.53
N ASN A 13 -29.89 -7.99 -0.17
CA ASN A 13 -29.17 -8.82 0.80
C ASN A 13 -29.01 -8.19 2.19
N LYS A 14 -29.42 -6.94 2.42
CA LYS A 14 -29.15 -6.15 3.65
C LYS A 14 -27.66 -6.06 4.01
N GLU A 15 -26.77 -6.24 3.05
CA GLU A 15 -25.34 -6.12 3.26
C GLU A 15 -24.89 -4.64 3.25
N PRO A 16 -23.90 -4.26 4.07
CA PRO A 16 -23.40 -2.90 4.06
C PRO A 16 -22.71 -2.61 2.71
N VAL A 17 -22.85 -1.37 2.22
CA VAL A 17 -22.19 -0.91 0.99
C VAL A 17 -20.68 -1.09 1.13
N LYS A 18 -20.07 -1.77 0.17
CA LYS A 18 -18.63 -1.96 0.07
C LYS A 18 -18.03 -0.88 -0.83
N TYR A 19 -17.03 -0.15 -0.34
CA TYR A 19 -16.30 0.83 -1.15
C TYR A 19 -15.25 0.17 -2.05
N GLY A 20 -14.55 -0.82 -1.51
CA GLY A 20 -13.49 -1.56 -2.19
C GLY A 20 -12.68 -2.40 -1.23
N GLU A 21 -11.55 -2.89 -1.72
CA GLU A 21 -10.58 -3.68 -0.94
C GLU A 21 -9.15 -3.23 -1.18
N LEU A 22 -8.35 -3.31 -0.13
CA LEU A 22 -6.89 -3.27 -0.20
C LEU A 22 -6.33 -4.68 -0.12
N VAL A 23 -5.40 -5.00 -1.00
CA VAL A 23 -4.69 -6.30 -1.03
C VAL A 23 -3.19 -6.02 -1.02
N VAL A 24 -2.48 -6.58 -0.03
CA VAL A 24 -1.02 -6.43 0.09
C VAL A 24 -0.32 -7.32 -0.94
N LEU A 25 0.57 -6.76 -1.75
CA LEU A 25 1.43 -7.53 -2.64
C LEU A 25 2.45 -8.33 -1.82
N GLY A 26 2.61 -9.59 -2.15
CA GLY A 26 3.42 -10.51 -1.37
C GLY A 26 2.75 -10.89 -0.05
N TYR A 27 3.50 -10.82 1.03
CA TYR A 27 3.04 -11.16 2.37
C TYR A 27 2.95 -9.93 3.26
N ASN A 28 1.91 -9.81 4.05
CA ASN A 28 1.82 -8.78 5.09
C ASN A 28 2.69 -9.16 6.29
N GLY A 29 3.95 -8.82 6.22
CA GLY A 29 4.98 -9.18 7.17
C GLY A 29 5.65 -10.53 6.88
N SER A 30 6.84 -10.71 7.42
CA SER A 30 7.57 -11.98 7.41
C SER A 30 7.39 -12.70 8.74
N LEU A 31 7.24 -14.01 8.68
CA LEU A 31 7.26 -14.87 9.85
C LEU A 31 8.36 -15.93 9.69
N PRO A 32 9.31 -16.00 10.64
CA PRO A 32 10.37 -16.99 10.60
C PRO A 32 9.86 -18.45 10.63
N ASN A 33 8.63 -18.67 11.15
CA ASN A 33 8.09 -19.99 11.46
C ASN A 33 6.81 -20.35 10.69
N GLY A 34 6.64 -19.86 9.45
CA GLY A 34 5.48 -20.19 8.61
C GLY A 34 4.20 -19.41 8.95
N ASP A 35 3.05 -19.95 8.56
CA ASP A 35 1.77 -19.20 8.56
C ASP A 35 1.16 -18.89 9.95
N ARG A 36 1.77 -19.30 11.04
CA ARG A 36 1.28 -19.00 12.39
C ARG A 36 1.53 -17.55 12.75
N GLY A 37 0.46 -16.76 12.88
CA GLY A 37 0.53 -15.33 13.24
C GLY A 37 0.64 -14.39 12.04
N ARG A 38 0.53 -14.88 10.80
CA ARG A 38 0.49 -14.05 9.59
C ARG A 38 -0.67 -13.06 9.67
N ARG A 39 -0.37 -11.78 9.38
CA ARG A 39 -1.39 -10.74 9.33
C ARG A 39 -2.27 -10.93 8.09
N LYS A 40 -3.52 -10.45 8.18
CA LYS A 40 -4.42 -10.43 7.03
C LYS A 40 -3.79 -9.60 5.91
N SER A 41 -3.74 -10.16 4.70
CA SER A 41 -3.24 -9.47 3.50
C SER A 41 -4.33 -8.75 2.72
N ARG A 42 -5.59 -8.86 3.16
CA ARG A 42 -6.76 -8.18 2.55
C ARG A 42 -7.52 -7.40 3.60
N PHE A 43 -8.02 -6.24 3.20
CA PHE A 43 -8.88 -5.40 4.02
C PHE A 43 -10.00 -4.80 3.16
N ALA A 44 -11.24 -5.18 3.44
CA ALA A 44 -12.41 -4.65 2.76
C ALA A 44 -12.93 -3.41 3.51
N LEU A 45 -13.18 -2.35 2.76
CA LEU A 45 -13.70 -1.09 3.27
C LEU A 45 -15.22 -1.06 3.06
N TYR A 46 -15.96 -1.02 4.15
CA TYR A 46 -17.41 -0.95 4.15
C TYR A 46 -17.90 0.38 4.73
N LYS A 47 -19.04 0.85 4.20
CA LYS A 47 -19.75 2.02 4.75
C LYS A 47 -20.05 1.79 6.23
N ARG A 48 -19.55 2.69 7.08
CA ARG A 48 -19.71 2.59 8.52
C ARG A 48 -21.15 2.94 8.94
N SER A 49 -21.60 2.43 10.06
CA SER A 49 -22.90 2.80 10.63
C SER A 49 -22.99 4.30 10.95
N LYS A 50 -21.89 4.88 11.43
CA LYS A 50 -21.72 6.32 11.66
C LYS A 50 -20.56 6.83 10.83
N ALA A 51 -20.73 7.99 10.21
CA ALA A 51 -19.66 8.65 9.48
C ALA A 51 -18.44 8.86 10.36
N SER A 52 -17.26 8.68 9.83
CA SER A 52 -15.98 8.83 10.54
C SER A 52 -15.01 9.79 9.86
N GLY A 53 -15.44 10.42 8.77
CA GLY A 53 -14.64 11.39 8.04
C GLY A 53 -14.42 12.69 8.80
N VAL A 54 -13.38 13.41 8.38
CA VAL A 54 -13.02 14.73 8.91
C VAL A 54 -12.64 15.66 7.77
N LYS A 55 -12.93 16.95 7.94
CA LYS A 55 -12.59 18.01 7.00
C LYS A 55 -11.94 19.20 7.68
N PRO A 56 -11.07 19.95 6.99
CA PRO A 56 -10.40 21.11 7.58
C PRO A 56 -11.40 22.17 8.02
N SER A 57 -11.07 22.88 9.11
CA SER A 57 -11.91 23.89 9.72
C SER A 57 -11.13 25.16 10.03
N THR A 58 -10.30 25.17 11.08
CA THR A 58 -9.65 26.37 11.60
C THR A 58 -8.13 26.23 11.51
N VAL A 59 -7.45 27.33 11.19
CA VAL A 59 -5.98 27.39 11.15
C VAL A 59 -5.46 28.24 12.30
N HIS A 60 -4.53 27.69 13.08
CA HIS A 60 -3.85 28.37 14.19
C HIS A 60 -2.37 28.52 13.87
N VAL A 61 -1.84 29.71 14.02
CA VAL A 61 -0.41 29.98 13.90
C VAL A 61 0.18 30.28 15.27
N ILE A 62 1.18 29.50 15.66
CA ILE A 62 1.86 29.64 16.93
C ILE A 62 3.26 30.15 16.68
N SER A 63 3.59 31.26 17.34
CA SER A 63 4.95 31.81 17.29
C SER A 63 5.42 32.05 18.74
N THR A 64 6.58 31.46 19.10
CA THR A 64 7.25 31.75 20.36
C THR A 64 8.30 32.84 20.12
N PRO A 65 8.34 33.91 20.94
CA PRO A 65 9.41 34.92 20.83
C PRO A 65 10.77 34.24 21.04
N GLN A 66 11.76 34.59 20.21
CA GLN A 66 13.13 34.17 20.44
C GLN A 66 13.65 34.82 21.72
N ALA A 67 14.14 34.02 22.66
CA ALA A 67 14.68 34.47 23.94
C ALA A 67 15.98 35.33 23.86
N SER A 68 16.41 35.78 22.69
CA SER A 68 17.70 36.43 22.48
C SER A 68 17.69 37.96 22.52
N LYS A 69 16.62 38.62 22.93
CA LYS A 69 16.57 40.10 23.10
C LYS A 69 15.69 40.59 24.25
N LEU A 70 15.72 39.94 25.37
CA LEU A 70 15.14 40.50 26.61
C LEU A 70 16.26 40.74 27.63
N ASN A 71 16.86 41.94 27.58
CA ASN A 71 17.55 42.52 28.70
C ASN A 71 16.50 42.64 29.83
N GLU A 72 16.94 42.26 31.04
CA GLU A 72 16.20 42.29 32.28
C GLU A 72 15.40 43.61 32.47
N SER A 73 14.10 43.56 32.19
CA SER A 73 13.14 44.46 32.79
C SER A 73 11.84 43.67 32.98
N ARG A 74 11.39 43.64 34.24
CA ARG A 74 10.14 43.02 34.70
C ARG A 74 8.99 43.44 33.79
N VAL A 75 8.39 42.48 33.10
CA VAL A 75 7.14 42.68 32.35
C VAL A 75 5.99 42.41 33.32
N PRO A 76 5.07 43.35 33.53
CA PRO A 76 3.90 43.15 34.37
C PRO A 76 2.98 42.04 33.80
N GLU A 77 2.37 41.30 34.69
CA GLU A 77 1.48 40.16 34.41
C GLU A 77 0.24 40.51 33.55
N GLU A 78 -0.06 41.78 33.38
CA GLU A 78 -1.19 42.30 32.58
C GLU A 78 -0.90 42.31 31.05
N VAL A 79 0.36 42.31 30.65
CA VAL A 79 0.73 42.31 29.20
C VAL A 79 0.53 40.95 28.55
N ILE A 80 0.38 39.88 29.33
CA ILE A 80 0.19 38.54 28.84
C ILE A 80 -1.23 38.30 28.28
N LYS A 81 -2.18 39.16 28.60
CA LYS A 81 -3.58 39.03 28.19
C LYS A 81 -3.94 39.67 26.85
N GLU A 82 -3.09 40.49 26.25
CA GLU A 82 -3.46 41.30 25.07
C GLU A 82 -2.68 41.02 23.75
N MET A 83 -1.99 39.94 23.63
CA MET A 83 -1.37 39.62 22.31
C MET A 83 -2.13 38.55 21.54
N ILE A 84 -3.45 38.73 21.41
CA ILE A 84 -4.24 38.09 20.38
C ILE A 84 -4.23 39.02 19.16
N TRP A 85 -3.43 38.72 18.18
CA TRP A 85 -3.46 39.47 16.93
C TRP A 85 -4.52 38.87 16.01
N PHE A 86 -5.67 39.56 15.91
CA PHE A 86 -6.64 39.35 14.82
C PHE A 86 -6.06 40.04 13.58
N ARG A 87 -5.78 39.26 12.54
CA ARG A 87 -5.58 39.80 11.22
C ARG A 87 -6.76 39.35 10.38
N GLU A 88 -7.76 40.23 10.26
CA GLU A 88 -8.76 40.12 9.21
C GLU A 88 -8.06 40.30 7.87
N ALA A 89 -8.01 39.22 7.07
CA ALA A 89 -7.67 39.33 5.67
C ALA A 89 -8.99 39.44 4.91
N GLU A 90 -9.42 40.68 4.65
CA GLU A 90 -10.44 40.94 3.65
C GLU A 90 -9.90 40.57 2.27
N ARG A 91 -10.45 39.49 1.67
CA ARG A 91 -10.82 39.40 0.25
C ARG A 91 -11.55 38.09 -0.02
N GLU A 92 -12.72 38.26 -0.52
CA GLU A 92 -13.73 37.35 -1.07
C GLU A 92 -13.24 35.98 -1.56
N LEU A 93 -13.37 34.99 -0.69
CA LEU A 93 -13.58 33.54 -0.89
C LEU A 93 -13.83 32.98 0.55
N PRO A 94 -14.58 31.88 0.79
CA PRO A 94 -14.88 31.43 2.15
C PRO A 94 -13.59 31.03 2.86
N SER A 95 -12.97 32.02 3.51
CA SER A 95 -11.71 31.88 4.24
C SER A 95 -11.98 31.22 5.58
N LEU A 96 -11.21 30.17 5.89
CA LEU A 96 -11.15 29.59 7.22
C LEU A 96 -10.65 30.65 8.22
N PRO A 97 -11.26 30.79 9.41
CA PRO A 97 -10.80 31.75 10.41
C PRO A 97 -9.40 31.39 10.94
N VAL A 98 -8.51 32.37 11.03
CA VAL A 98 -7.15 32.20 11.55
C VAL A 98 -7.06 32.77 12.97
N THR A 99 -6.62 31.98 13.93
CA THR A 99 -6.38 32.40 15.32
C THR A 99 -4.92 32.20 15.69
N ALA A 100 -4.28 33.25 16.22
CA ALA A 100 -2.88 33.21 16.69
C ALA A 100 -2.84 33.10 18.22
N CYS A 101 -2.00 32.19 18.75
CA CYS A 101 -1.77 32.00 20.17
C CYS A 101 -0.30 32.14 20.55
N VAL A 102 0.00 32.84 21.65
CA VAL A 102 1.36 33.03 22.18
C VAL A 102 1.49 32.33 23.52
N GLY A 103 2.53 31.52 23.70
CA GLY A 103 2.78 30.77 24.95
C GLY A 103 3.89 31.39 25.82
N ALA A 104 3.84 31.19 27.12
CA ALA A 104 4.61 31.88 28.15
C ALA A 104 5.73 31.10 28.83
N SER A 105 6.76 31.79 29.22
CA SER A 105 7.79 31.72 30.30
C SER A 105 8.82 30.58 30.45
N PRO A 106 10.09 30.93 30.81
CA PRO A 106 11.25 30.02 30.78
C PRO A 106 11.45 29.32 32.13
N GLY A 107 11.40 28.03 32.13
CA GLY A 107 11.76 27.16 33.26
C GLY A 107 11.23 25.74 33.04
N ASN A 108 12.05 24.85 32.49
CA ASN A 108 11.78 23.39 32.35
C ASN A 108 10.35 23.02 31.89
N LEU A 109 9.79 23.78 30.97
CA LEU A 109 8.51 23.47 30.34
C LEU A 109 8.70 22.52 29.14
N PRO A 110 7.79 21.56 28.93
CA PRO A 110 7.76 20.77 27.72
C PRO A 110 7.73 21.69 26.51
N THR A 111 8.49 21.34 25.47
CA THR A 111 8.56 22.09 24.21
C THR A 111 7.18 22.56 23.76
N VAL A 112 7.05 23.82 23.36
CA VAL A 112 5.80 24.51 22.96
C VAL A 112 4.84 23.65 22.14
N PRO A 113 5.30 22.76 21.22
CA PRO A 113 4.44 21.82 20.53
C PRO A 113 3.61 20.91 21.45
N ASN A 114 4.15 20.54 22.62
CA ASN A 114 3.44 19.64 23.54
C ASN A 114 2.35 20.33 24.35
N VAL A 115 2.55 21.57 24.74
CA VAL A 115 1.53 22.33 25.52
C VAL A 115 0.31 22.60 24.65
N LEU A 116 0.51 23.00 23.40
CA LEU A 116 -0.61 23.32 22.52
C LEU A 116 -1.23 22.06 21.91
N ARG A 117 -0.41 21.04 21.64
CA ARG A 117 -0.88 19.70 21.29
C ARG A 117 -1.86 19.18 22.35
N ASN A 118 -1.53 19.37 23.63
CA ASN A 118 -2.40 19.00 24.74
C ASN A 118 -3.65 19.89 24.82
N ALA A 119 -3.55 21.19 24.53
CA ALA A 119 -4.70 22.11 24.54
C ALA A 119 -5.71 21.85 23.40
N ILE A 120 -5.21 21.48 22.20
CA ILE A 120 -6.06 21.12 21.06
C ILE A 120 -6.60 19.70 21.23
N SER A 121 -5.76 18.76 21.68
CA SER A 121 -6.16 17.37 21.98
C SER A 121 -7.26 17.32 23.06
N SER A 122 -7.26 18.25 24.03
CA SER A 122 -8.31 18.33 25.05
C SER A 122 -9.71 18.63 24.49
N LYS A 123 -9.79 19.23 23.29
CA LYS A 123 -11.06 19.49 22.60
C LYS A 123 -11.59 18.29 21.80
N GLY A 124 -10.82 17.21 21.70
CA GLY A 124 -11.21 16.00 20.98
C GLY A 124 -11.27 16.12 19.45
N HIS A 125 -10.79 17.22 18.88
CA HIS A 125 -10.74 17.45 17.43
C HIS A 125 -9.49 16.82 16.80
N HIS A 126 -9.60 16.45 15.53
CA HIS A 126 -8.44 16.07 14.73
C HIS A 126 -7.64 17.32 14.33
N SER A 127 -6.33 17.18 14.16
CA SER A 127 -5.49 18.30 13.75
C SER A 127 -4.24 17.85 12.96
N ILE A 128 -3.72 18.74 12.12
CA ILE A 128 -2.42 18.56 11.45
C ILE A 128 -1.51 19.68 11.91
N SER A 129 -0.34 19.31 12.43
CA SER A 129 0.65 20.24 12.98
C SER A 129 1.86 20.32 12.04
N TYR A 130 2.12 21.50 11.47
CA TYR A 130 3.23 21.80 10.60
C TYR A 130 4.29 22.61 11.34
N THR A 131 5.37 21.99 11.80
CA THR A 131 6.47 22.69 12.48
C THR A 131 7.39 23.32 11.44
N LEU A 132 7.31 24.64 11.28
CA LEU A 132 8.11 25.41 10.31
C LEU A 132 9.52 25.68 10.85
N SER A 133 9.65 25.99 12.15
CA SER A 133 10.90 26.22 12.86
C SER A 133 10.72 25.87 14.34
N ARG A 134 11.80 26.02 15.11
CA ARG A 134 11.74 25.85 16.58
C ARG A 134 10.76 26.82 17.27
N SER A 135 10.48 27.96 16.64
CA SER A 135 9.62 29.02 17.19
C SER A 135 8.28 29.15 16.47
N GLN A 136 8.03 28.41 15.40
CA GLN A 136 6.82 28.58 14.61
C GLN A 136 6.19 27.23 14.20
N THR A 137 4.92 27.05 14.52
CA THR A 137 4.11 25.89 14.13
C THR A 137 2.75 26.38 13.64
N VAL A 138 2.28 25.83 12.54
CA VAL A 138 0.92 26.01 12.02
C VAL A 138 0.12 24.77 12.35
N ILE A 139 -1.08 24.93 12.90
CA ILE A 139 -1.98 23.84 13.23
C ILE A 139 -3.29 24.05 12.48
N VAL A 140 -3.69 23.04 11.71
CA VAL A 140 -4.98 23.00 11.02
C VAL A 140 -5.90 22.06 11.78
N GLU A 141 -6.99 22.57 12.35
CA GLU A 141 -8.03 21.77 13.00
C GLU A 141 -8.96 21.15 11.97
N TYR A 142 -9.44 19.95 12.26
CA TYR A 142 -10.39 19.21 11.46
C TYR A 142 -11.64 18.91 12.27
N ILE A 143 -12.80 19.14 11.70
CA ILE A 143 -14.10 18.82 12.26
C ILE A 143 -14.67 17.56 11.63
N HIS A 144 -15.65 16.95 12.30
CA HIS A 144 -16.37 15.79 11.78
C HIS A 144 -17.06 16.11 10.45
N ASP A 145 -16.90 15.20 9.49
CA ASP A 145 -17.58 15.22 8.20
C ASP A 145 -18.57 14.06 8.11
N LYS A 146 -19.86 14.39 8.08
CA LYS A 146 -20.96 13.42 8.02
C LYS A 146 -21.10 12.72 6.65
N ASP A 147 -20.48 13.28 5.63
CA ASP A 147 -20.63 12.84 4.24
C ASP A 147 -19.52 11.86 3.82
N THR A 148 -18.55 11.60 4.69
CA THR A 148 -17.44 10.70 4.39
C THR A 148 -17.15 9.69 5.50
N ASP A 149 -16.51 8.58 5.10
CA ASP A 149 -15.88 7.61 5.99
C ASP A 149 -14.37 7.62 5.80
N MET A 150 -13.60 7.62 6.89
CA MET A 150 -12.15 7.59 6.89
C MET A 150 -11.63 6.24 7.38
N PHE A 151 -10.66 5.68 6.66
CA PHE A 151 -9.94 4.46 7.00
C PHE A 151 -8.45 4.77 7.04
N GLN A 152 -7.74 4.22 8.02
CA GLN A 152 -6.33 4.48 8.21
C GLN A 152 -5.49 3.21 8.09
N VAL A 153 -4.36 3.33 7.40
CA VAL A 153 -3.41 2.25 7.14
C VAL A 153 -2.04 2.64 7.71
N GLY A 154 -1.39 1.68 8.36
CA GLY A 154 -0.05 1.89 8.90
C GLY A 154 0.45 0.64 9.62
N ARG A 155 1.68 0.71 10.17
CA ARG A 155 2.24 -0.43 10.92
C ARG A 155 1.85 -0.45 12.40
N SER A 156 1.25 0.62 12.93
CA SER A 156 0.79 0.67 14.32
C SER A 156 -0.38 -0.30 14.54
N THR A 157 -0.44 -0.88 15.72
CA THR A 157 -1.57 -1.68 16.19
C THR A 157 -2.54 -0.86 17.04
N GLU A 158 -2.34 0.46 17.13
CA GLU A 158 -3.21 1.38 17.86
C GLU A 158 -4.57 1.52 17.18
N SER A 159 -5.58 1.83 17.98
CA SER A 159 -6.99 1.89 17.60
C SER A 159 -7.34 2.76 16.36
N PRO A 160 -6.63 3.86 16.04
CA PRO A 160 -6.91 4.62 14.83
C PRO A 160 -6.56 3.88 13.52
N ILE A 161 -5.77 2.81 13.58
CA ILE A 161 -5.41 2.03 12.40
C ILE A 161 -6.43 0.93 12.15
N ASP A 162 -7.08 0.99 11.00
CA ASP A 162 -8.03 -0.01 10.53
C ASP A 162 -7.33 -1.20 9.88
N PHE A 163 -6.28 -0.95 9.13
CA PHE A 163 -5.50 -1.99 8.44
C PHE A 163 -4.02 -1.90 8.81
N VAL A 164 -3.56 -2.89 9.58
CA VAL A 164 -2.16 -2.98 9.98
C VAL A 164 -1.36 -3.67 8.88
N VAL A 165 -0.39 -2.93 8.33
CA VAL A 165 0.51 -3.39 7.29
C VAL A 165 1.94 -3.35 7.83
N THR A 166 2.66 -4.45 7.64
CA THR A 166 4.08 -4.59 8.00
C THR A 166 4.91 -4.79 6.73
N ASP A 167 6.21 -4.54 6.82
CA ASP A 167 7.10 -4.62 5.67
C ASP A 167 7.03 -6.00 5.03
N THR A 168 6.86 -6.02 3.70
CA THR A 168 6.88 -7.24 2.91
C THR A 168 8.32 -7.66 2.66
N ILE A 169 8.67 -8.89 3.02
CA ILE A 169 9.97 -9.49 2.72
C ILE A 169 9.81 -10.39 1.51
N SER A 170 10.60 -10.15 0.46
CA SER A 170 10.60 -10.98 -0.74
C SER A 170 11.11 -12.39 -0.41
N GLY A 171 10.49 -13.42 -1.05
CA GLY A 171 10.72 -14.84 -0.74
C GLY A 171 12.13 -15.39 -0.99
N ASN A 172 13.06 -14.58 -1.53
CA ASN A 172 14.45 -15.00 -1.83
C ASN A 172 15.48 -14.60 -0.77
N GLN A 173 15.08 -14.00 0.34
CA GLN A 173 16.01 -13.67 1.43
C GLN A 173 16.06 -14.79 2.47
N ASN A 174 16.68 -15.90 2.11
CA ASN A 174 17.19 -16.89 3.05
C ASN A 174 18.47 -16.33 3.73
N ASN A 175 18.35 -15.26 4.50
CA ASN A 175 19.43 -14.78 5.33
C ASN A 175 19.22 -15.27 6.76
N ASP A 176 20.10 -16.15 7.15
CA ASP A 176 20.22 -16.83 8.44
C ASP A 176 20.67 -15.89 9.57
N GLU A 177 20.51 -14.58 9.43
CA GLU A 177 20.79 -13.63 10.48
C GLU A 177 19.54 -12.83 10.82
N THR A 178 19.04 -13.02 12.03
CA THR A 178 18.02 -12.23 12.71
C THR A 178 18.47 -10.79 12.94
N GLN A 179 18.75 -10.04 11.89
CA GLN A 179 18.81 -8.59 11.99
C GLN A 179 17.37 -8.09 12.09
N ILE A 180 17.02 -7.55 13.24
CA ILE A 180 15.80 -6.77 13.45
C ILE A 180 15.94 -5.52 12.58
N THR A 181 15.55 -5.60 11.32
CA THR A 181 15.48 -4.45 10.43
C THR A 181 14.35 -3.56 10.89
N GLN A 182 14.65 -2.30 11.17
CA GLN A 182 13.64 -1.32 11.53
C GLN A 182 12.68 -1.14 10.36
N SER A 183 11.37 -1.29 10.61
CA SER A 183 10.34 -1.10 9.59
C SER A 183 10.41 0.29 8.97
N THR A 184 10.34 0.34 7.64
CA THR A 184 10.30 1.58 6.86
C THR A 184 8.89 2.15 6.72
N ILE A 185 7.84 1.35 6.96
CA ILE A 185 6.45 1.81 6.96
C ILE A 185 6.20 2.72 8.17
N SER A 186 5.57 3.86 7.93
CA SER A 186 5.14 4.77 9.00
C SER A 186 4.08 4.14 9.90
N ARG A 187 4.08 4.46 11.21
CA ARG A 187 3.06 3.97 12.15
C ARG A 187 1.64 4.30 11.67
N PHE A 188 1.46 5.50 11.15
CA PHE A 188 0.23 6.04 10.56
C PHE A 188 0.59 6.51 9.14
N ALA A 189 0.56 5.59 8.16
CA ALA A 189 1.17 5.82 6.86
C ALA A 189 0.29 6.63 5.92
N CYS A 190 -0.97 6.28 5.80
CA CYS A 190 -1.93 6.98 4.95
C CYS A 190 -3.36 6.84 5.49
N ARG A 191 -4.25 7.64 4.93
CA ARG A 191 -5.69 7.53 5.14
C ARG A 191 -6.43 7.51 3.82
N ILE A 192 -7.50 6.74 3.76
CA ILE A 192 -8.42 6.68 2.62
C ILE A 192 -9.76 7.24 3.09
N VAL A 193 -10.26 8.23 2.38
CA VAL A 193 -11.54 8.88 2.65
C VAL A 193 -12.51 8.51 1.54
N CYS A 194 -13.64 7.91 1.91
CA CYS A 194 -14.66 7.44 0.99
C CYS A 194 -15.93 8.27 1.12
N ASP A 195 -16.48 8.75 0.01
CA ASP A 195 -17.77 9.42 -0.03
C ASP A 195 -18.88 8.42 0.34
N ARG A 196 -19.81 8.82 1.21
CA ARG A 196 -20.90 7.96 1.68
C ARG A 196 -22.08 7.90 0.72
N SER A 197 -22.06 8.70 -0.33
CA SER A 197 -23.06 8.76 -1.40
C SER A 197 -22.45 8.30 -2.73
N PRO A 198 -23.25 7.72 -3.62
CA PRO A 198 -22.79 7.37 -4.96
C PRO A 198 -22.13 8.56 -5.67
N PRO A 199 -21.04 8.34 -6.42
CA PRO A 199 -20.45 7.06 -6.83
C PRO A 199 -19.47 6.44 -5.82
N TYR A 200 -19.52 6.79 -4.53
CA TYR A 200 -18.69 6.24 -3.46
C TYR A 200 -17.17 6.43 -3.70
N THR A 201 -16.81 7.60 -4.14
CA THR A 201 -15.42 7.93 -4.50
C THR A 201 -14.47 7.76 -3.33
N ALA A 202 -13.39 7.01 -3.51
CA ALA A 202 -12.32 6.84 -2.53
C ALA A 202 -11.12 7.72 -2.90
N ARG A 203 -10.60 8.48 -1.92
CA ARG A 203 -9.43 9.36 -2.08
C ARG A 203 -8.37 9.01 -1.07
N ILE A 204 -7.11 9.00 -1.51
CA ILE A 204 -5.96 8.73 -0.65
C ILE A 204 -5.25 10.01 -0.24
N PHE A 205 -4.79 10.05 1.02
CA PHE A 205 -4.03 11.14 1.62
C PHE A 205 -2.83 10.57 2.35
N ALA A 206 -1.67 11.22 2.27
CA ALA A 206 -0.52 10.82 3.05
C ALA A 206 -0.74 11.11 4.54
N ALA A 207 -0.12 10.32 5.38
CA ALA A 207 -0.25 10.27 6.84
C ALA A 207 -1.66 9.91 7.35
N GLY A 208 -1.69 9.29 8.50
CA GLY A 208 -2.88 9.04 9.31
C GLY A 208 -2.80 9.78 10.64
N PHE A 209 -3.94 10.02 11.28
CA PHE A 209 -4.03 10.58 12.62
C PHE A 209 -3.63 9.55 13.67
N ASP A 210 -2.81 9.95 14.64
CA ASP A 210 -2.43 9.12 15.77
C ASP A 210 -3.55 8.99 16.82
N SER A 211 -3.29 8.27 17.90
CA SER A 211 -4.25 8.11 19.02
C SER A 211 -4.63 9.44 19.69
N SER A 212 -3.80 10.46 19.54
CA SER A 212 -4.11 11.84 19.97
C SER A 212 -4.90 12.63 18.92
N LYS A 213 -5.34 11.99 17.84
CA LYS A 213 -6.02 12.60 16.69
C LYS A 213 -5.17 13.67 15.99
N ASN A 214 -3.85 13.51 15.98
CA ASN A 214 -2.95 14.47 15.36
C ASN A 214 -2.08 13.81 14.28
N ILE A 215 -1.82 14.57 13.20
CA ILE A 215 -0.76 14.31 12.23
C ILE A 215 0.33 15.33 12.50
N PHE A 216 1.55 14.88 12.73
CA PHE A 216 2.68 15.74 13.03
C PHE A 216 3.71 15.73 11.89
N LEU A 217 3.88 16.88 11.24
CA LEU A 217 4.95 17.13 10.27
C LEU A 217 6.05 17.92 10.94
N GLY A 218 7.09 17.20 11.40
CA GLY A 218 8.24 17.77 12.08
C GLY A 218 9.07 18.71 11.19
N GLU A 219 10.07 19.36 11.77
CA GLU A 219 10.90 20.38 11.11
C GLU A 219 11.57 19.86 9.81
N LYS A 220 11.98 18.58 9.79
CA LYS A 220 12.65 17.94 8.65
C LYS A 220 11.70 17.47 7.54
N ALA A 221 10.39 17.43 7.76
CA ALA A 221 9.43 17.01 6.73
C ALA A 221 9.31 18.12 5.67
N ALA A 222 9.20 17.74 4.40
CA ALA A 222 8.88 18.68 3.32
C ALA A 222 7.48 19.26 3.55
N LYS A 223 7.39 20.59 3.61
CA LYS A 223 6.12 21.31 3.80
C LYS A 223 6.19 22.70 3.20
N TRP A 224 5.06 23.23 2.84
CA TRP A 224 4.95 24.52 2.16
C TRP A 224 3.58 25.13 2.40
N LYS A 225 3.46 26.40 2.04
CA LYS A 225 2.19 27.11 1.95
C LYS A 225 1.80 27.23 0.49
N ASN A 226 0.61 26.76 0.14
CA ASN A 226 0.06 26.88 -1.21
C ASN A 226 -0.34 28.33 -1.52
N PRO A 227 -0.54 28.72 -2.81
CA PRO A 227 -0.96 30.06 -3.19
C PRO A 227 -2.29 30.51 -2.54
N ASP A 228 -3.19 29.59 -2.26
CA ASP A 228 -4.45 29.77 -1.55
C ASP A 228 -4.30 30.00 -0.03
N GLY A 229 -3.07 29.91 0.48
CA GLY A 229 -2.76 30.11 1.89
C GLY A 229 -2.82 28.85 2.75
N HIS A 230 -3.25 27.71 2.21
CA HIS A 230 -3.30 26.44 2.92
C HIS A 230 -1.91 25.80 3.06
N MET A 231 -1.69 25.17 4.23
CA MET A 231 -0.47 24.40 4.47
C MET A 231 -0.61 22.99 3.89
N ASP A 232 0.46 22.49 3.26
CA ASP A 232 0.57 21.12 2.85
C ASP A 232 1.98 20.58 3.11
N GLY A 233 2.18 19.27 2.90
CA GLY A 233 3.48 18.63 3.11
C GLY A 233 3.51 17.17 2.71
N LEU A 234 4.73 16.62 2.69
CA LEU A 234 5.00 15.22 2.40
C LEU A 234 5.53 14.52 3.64
N THR A 235 5.16 13.26 3.80
CA THR A 235 5.74 12.40 4.84
C THR A 235 7.20 12.06 4.49
N THR A 236 8.01 11.76 5.49
CA THR A 236 9.44 11.44 5.28
C THR A 236 9.62 10.24 4.36
N ASN A 237 8.82 9.18 4.55
CA ASN A 237 8.94 7.98 3.73
C ASN A 237 8.17 8.07 2.40
N GLY A 238 7.31 9.08 2.26
CA GLY A 238 6.43 9.25 1.10
C GLY A 238 5.31 8.22 1.03
N VAL A 239 4.22 8.61 0.40
CA VAL A 239 3.13 7.71 -0.02
C VAL A 239 3.04 7.83 -1.52
N LEU A 240 3.35 6.75 -2.23
CA LEU A 240 3.34 6.76 -3.69
C LEU A 240 2.08 6.08 -4.19
N VAL A 241 1.54 6.58 -5.30
CA VAL A 241 0.39 6.01 -5.98
C VAL A 241 0.66 5.90 -7.47
N MET A 242 0.20 4.80 -8.06
CA MET A 242 0.18 4.62 -9.50
C MET A 242 -1.21 4.16 -9.93
N HIS A 243 -1.80 4.88 -10.87
CA HIS A 243 -3.06 4.47 -11.49
C HIS A 243 -2.77 3.75 -12.81
N PRO A 244 -3.31 2.54 -13.04
CA PRO A 244 -3.16 1.85 -14.32
C PRO A 244 -3.86 2.64 -15.44
N LYS A 245 -3.27 2.66 -16.61
CA LYS A 245 -3.89 3.25 -17.81
C LYS A 245 -4.82 2.23 -18.44
N GLY A 246 -6.11 2.53 -18.45
CA GLY A 246 -7.14 1.63 -18.99
C GLY A 246 -7.82 0.73 -17.96
N GLY A 247 -7.66 1.02 -16.65
CA GLY A 247 -8.27 0.25 -15.56
C GLY A 247 -7.47 -1.01 -15.18
N PHE A 248 -8.08 -1.96 -14.46
CA PHE A 248 -7.46 -3.21 -14.07
C PHE A 248 -7.93 -4.35 -15.00
N THR A 249 -7.39 -4.37 -16.22
CA THR A 249 -7.73 -5.31 -17.30
C THR A 249 -6.47 -5.84 -17.97
N GLU A 250 -6.63 -6.83 -18.84
CA GLU A 250 -5.55 -7.43 -19.62
C GLU A 250 -4.83 -6.45 -20.58
N GLU A 251 -5.55 -5.43 -21.06
CA GLU A 251 -5.01 -4.42 -21.98
C GLU A 251 -4.38 -3.23 -21.27
N SER A 252 -4.48 -3.19 -19.95
CA SER A 252 -3.99 -2.07 -19.15
C SER A 252 -2.47 -1.96 -19.23
N LYS A 253 -2.01 -0.72 -19.23
CA LYS A 253 -0.58 -0.38 -19.20
C LYS A 253 -0.22 0.22 -17.85
N PRO A 254 1.05 0.09 -17.41
CA PRO A 254 1.52 0.79 -16.22
C PRO A 254 1.26 2.28 -16.33
N GLY A 255 0.83 2.88 -15.24
CA GLY A 255 0.78 4.32 -15.07
C GLY A 255 2.15 4.89 -14.70
N VAL A 256 2.15 6.12 -14.23
CA VAL A 256 3.33 6.78 -13.68
C VAL A 256 3.17 6.89 -12.18
N TRP A 257 4.20 6.54 -11.44
CA TRP A 257 4.22 6.73 -9.99
C TRP A 257 4.21 8.20 -9.62
N ARG A 258 3.35 8.55 -8.68
CA ARG A 258 3.17 9.89 -8.14
C ARG A 258 3.32 9.86 -6.62
N GLU A 259 3.67 10.98 -6.03
CA GLU A 259 3.70 11.15 -4.59
C GLU A 259 2.49 11.96 -4.14
N ILE A 260 1.81 11.47 -3.09
CA ILE A 260 0.61 12.11 -2.54
C ILE A 260 1.01 12.92 -1.31
N SER A 261 0.50 14.15 -1.22
CA SER A 261 0.68 15.02 -0.06
C SER A 261 -0.30 14.69 1.08
N VAL A 262 -0.08 15.33 2.21
CA VAL A 262 -0.98 15.19 3.38
C VAL A 262 -2.37 15.78 3.11
N CYS A 263 -2.48 16.80 2.25
CA CYS A 263 -3.77 17.36 1.82
C CYS A 263 -4.34 16.69 0.57
N GLY A 264 -3.60 15.76 -0.06
CA GLY A 264 -4.09 14.97 -1.19
C GLY A 264 -3.69 15.48 -2.56
N ASP A 265 -2.85 16.51 -2.64
CA ASP A 265 -2.29 16.96 -3.91
C ASP A 265 -1.30 15.94 -4.47
N VAL A 266 -1.18 15.92 -5.81
CA VAL A 266 -0.38 14.93 -6.55
C VAL A 266 0.90 15.58 -7.07
N TYR A 267 2.04 14.97 -6.76
CA TYR A 267 3.36 15.47 -7.17
C TYR A 267 4.15 14.42 -7.95
N THR A 268 5.06 14.88 -8.80
CA THR A 268 6.11 13.99 -9.33
C THR A 268 6.99 13.51 -8.17
N LEU A 269 7.63 12.35 -8.35
CA LEU A 269 8.48 11.78 -7.31
C LEU A 269 9.62 12.73 -6.94
N ARG A 270 9.97 12.74 -5.66
CA ARG A 270 11.21 13.37 -5.18
C ARG A 270 12.43 12.58 -5.68
N GLU A 271 13.59 13.18 -5.67
CA GLU A 271 14.86 12.53 -6.00
C GLU A 271 15.12 11.31 -5.10
N THR A 272 14.85 11.46 -3.81
CA THR A 272 14.76 10.35 -2.84
C THR A 272 13.52 10.52 -1.99
N ARG A 273 13.01 9.43 -1.40
CA ARG A 273 11.82 9.50 -0.53
C ARG A 273 11.96 10.45 0.65
N SER A 274 13.18 10.66 1.14
CA SER A 274 13.48 11.54 2.29
C SER A 274 13.92 12.95 1.89
N ALA A 275 14.02 13.26 0.60
CA ALA A 275 14.40 14.60 0.14
C ALA A 275 13.42 15.65 0.66
N GLN A 276 13.94 16.81 1.09
CA GLN A 276 13.11 17.90 1.59
C GLN A 276 12.44 18.70 0.47
N GLN A 277 13.02 18.67 -0.74
CA GLN A 277 12.45 19.33 -1.88
C GLN A 277 11.36 18.47 -2.50
N ARG A 278 10.15 19.00 -2.61
CA ARG A 278 9.04 18.34 -3.27
C ARG A 278 9.24 18.25 -4.79
N GLY A 279 8.58 17.27 -5.41
CA GLY A 279 8.43 17.22 -6.86
C GLY A 279 7.56 18.37 -7.40
N LYS A 280 7.32 18.36 -8.71
CA LYS A 280 6.41 19.30 -9.36
C LYS A 280 4.97 18.89 -9.13
N LEU A 281 4.08 19.84 -8.88
CA LEU A 281 2.63 19.62 -8.82
C LEU A 281 2.12 19.11 -10.19
N VAL A 282 1.25 18.12 -10.18
CA VAL A 282 0.62 17.54 -11.38
C VAL A 282 -0.87 17.90 -11.38
N GLU A 283 -1.19 19.06 -11.94
CA GLU A 283 -2.52 19.68 -11.86
C GLU A 283 -3.65 18.85 -12.47
N ASN A 284 -3.34 18.00 -13.46
CA ASN A 284 -4.34 17.20 -14.18
C ASN A 284 -4.55 15.79 -13.60
N GLU A 285 -3.92 15.47 -12.48
CA GLU A 285 -4.08 14.20 -11.79
C GLU A 285 -4.69 14.43 -10.40
N THR A 286 -5.43 13.44 -9.92
CA THR A 286 -6.12 13.50 -8.61
C THR A 286 -5.72 12.32 -7.74
N ASN A 287 -5.96 12.44 -6.43
CA ASN A 287 -5.76 11.38 -5.45
C ASN A 287 -6.93 10.36 -5.40
N ILE A 288 -7.82 10.37 -6.37
CA ILE A 288 -8.94 9.42 -6.48
C ILE A 288 -8.38 8.05 -6.85
N LEU A 289 -8.70 7.05 -6.04
CA LEU A 289 -8.33 5.67 -6.29
C LEU A 289 -9.22 5.05 -7.37
N GLN A 290 -8.60 4.51 -8.40
CA GLN A 290 -9.23 3.77 -9.49
C GLN A 290 -9.06 2.28 -9.29
N ASP A 291 -9.88 1.42 -9.91
CA ASP A 291 -9.65 -0.02 -9.85
C ASP A 291 -8.26 -0.38 -10.39
N GLY A 292 -7.50 -1.14 -9.61
CA GLY A 292 -6.11 -1.47 -9.92
C GLY A 292 -5.07 -0.43 -9.48
N SER A 293 -5.45 0.65 -8.80
CA SER A 293 -4.47 1.60 -8.24
C SER A 293 -3.54 0.90 -7.27
N LEU A 294 -2.24 1.18 -7.40
CA LEU A 294 -1.20 0.69 -6.49
C LEU A 294 -0.79 1.79 -5.53
N ILE A 295 -0.69 1.45 -4.25
CA ILE A 295 -0.29 2.36 -3.16
C ILE A 295 0.96 1.79 -2.53
N ASP A 296 2.07 2.54 -2.53
CA ASP A 296 3.31 2.12 -1.91
C ASP A 296 3.60 2.95 -0.64
N LEU A 297 3.88 2.24 0.45
CA LEU A 297 4.13 2.78 1.78
C LEU A 297 5.60 2.71 2.20
N CYS A 298 6.53 2.53 1.25
CA CYS A 298 7.98 2.41 1.47
C CYS A 298 8.44 1.11 2.16
N GLY A 299 7.66 0.07 2.12
CA GLY A 299 7.99 -1.24 2.70
C GLY A 299 6.94 -2.29 2.35
N ALA A 300 5.82 -1.85 1.85
CA ALA A 300 4.79 -2.69 1.27
C ALA A 300 4.02 -1.92 0.20
N THR A 301 3.62 -2.62 -0.84
CA THR A 301 2.73 -2.11 -1.89
C THR A 301 1.36 -2.76 -1.74
N LEU A 302 0.31 -1.96 -1.86
CA LEU A 302 -1.09 -2.37 -1.77
C LEU A 302 -1.76 -2.19 -3.13
N LEU A 303 -2.57 -3.16 -3.52
CA LEU A 303 -3.49 -3.05 -4.65
C LEU A 303 -4.85 -2.59 -4.12
N TRP A 304 -5.39 -1.53 -4.69
CA TRP A 304 -6.78 -1.11 -4.48
C TRP A 304 -7.68 -1.73 -5.54
N ARG A 305 -8.74 -2.38 -5.11
CA ARG A 305 -9.80 -2.88 -5.98
C ARG A 305 -11.11 -2.23 -5.59
N THR A 306 -11.79 -1.61 -6.55
CA THR A 306 -13.14 -1.07 -6.31
C THR A 306 -14.14 -2.20 -6.14
N ALA A 307 -15.25 -1.92 -5.44
CA ALA A 307 -16.31 -2.91 -5.29
C ALA A 307 -16.87 -3.37 -6.65
N GLU A 308 -17.00 -2.46 -7.61
CA GLU A 308 -17.42 -2.77 -8.98
C GLU A 308 -16.38 -3.64 -9.70
N GLY A 309 -15.09 -3.27 -9.66
CA GLY A 309 -14.01 -4.05 -10.27
C GLY A 309 -13.92 -5.48 -9.75
N LEU A 310 -14.24 -5.69 -8.46
CA LEU A 310 -14.28 -7.03 -7.87
C LEU A 310 -15.41 -7.91 -8.42
N LEU A 311 -16.48 -7.35 -8.96
CA LEU A 311 -17.54 -8.14 -9.60
C LEU A 311 -17.11 -8.78 -10.92
N HIS A 312 -16.10 -8.20 -11.57
CA HIS A 312 -15.57 -8.66 -12.86
C HIS A 312 -14.30 -9.49 -12.77
N THR A 313 -13.82 -9.76 -11.56
CA THR A 313 -12.62 -10.56 -11.30
C THR A 313 -12.95 -11.96 -10.79
N PRO A 314 -12.04 -12.95 -11.02
CA PRO A 314 -12.25 -14.28 -10.49
C PRO A 314 -12.32 -14.25 -8.95
N THR A 315 -13.17 -15.09 -8.42
CA THR A 315 -13.27 -15.28 -6.96
C THR A 315 -12.25 -16.31 -6.48
N GLN A 316 -12.01 -16.34 -5.17
CA GLN A 316 -11.16 -17.38 -4.57
C GLN A 316 -11.68 -18.81 -4.87
N LYS A 317 -13.01 -18.99 -4.96
CA LYS A 317 -13.61 -20.26 -5.35
C LYS A 317 -13.29 -20.63 -6.79
N HIS A 318 -13.25 -19.64 -7.69
CA HIS A 318 -12.87 -19.86 -9.08
C HIS A 318 -11.41 -20.34 -9.21
N ILE A 319 -10.48 -19.67 -8.49
CA ILE A 319 -9.06 -20.09 -8.49
C ILE A 319 -8.91 -21.52 -7.95
N GLU A 320 -9.65 -21.89 -6.91
CA GLU A 320 -9.65 -23.26 -6.37
C GLU A 320 -10.25 -24.26 -7.39
N ALA A 321 -11.29 -23.90 -8.13
CA ALA A 321 -11.85 -24.73 -9.19
C ALA A 321 -10.81 -24.97 -10.31
N LEU A 322 -10.11 -23.93 -10.75
CA LEU A 322 -9.03 -24.08 -11.74
C LEU A 322 -7.91 -25.01 -11.25
N ARG A 323 -7.55 -24.95 -9.97
CA ARG A 323 -6.60 -25.89 -9.36
C ARG A 323 -7.09 -27.33 -9.46
N GLN A 324 -8.35 -27.56 -9.14
CA GLN A 324 -8.97 -28.89 -9.21
C GLN A 324 -9.05 -29.41 -10.63
N GLU A 325 -9.35 -28.57 -11.60
CA GLU A 325 -9.35 -28.93 -13.03
C GLU A 325 -7.97 -29.38 -13.50
N ILE A 326 -6.89 -28.64 -13.16
CA ILE A 326 -5.53 -29.03 -13.51
C ILE A 326 -5.19 -30.38 -12.88
N ASN A 327 -5.52 -30.57 -11.60
CA ASN A 327 -5.23 -31.83 -10.91
C ASN A 327 -6.07 -33.00 -11.46
N ALA A 328 -7.32 -32.74 -11.88
CA ALA A 328 -8.19 -33.73 -12.50
C ALA A 328 -7.70 -34.18 -13.90
N ALA A 329 -7.02 -33.29 -14.61
CA ALA A 329 -6.37 -33.63 -15.88
C ALA A 329 -5.16 -34.57 -15.71
N ARG A 330 -4.75 -34.86 -14.46
CA ARG A 330 -3.67 -35.79 -14.10
C ARG A 330 -2.38 -35.58 -14.88
N PRO A 331 -1.80 -34.36 -14.87
CA PRO A 331 -0.55 -34.12 -15.54
C PRO A 331 0.53 -35.05 -14.99
N GLN A 332 1.42 -35.51 -15.85
CA GLN A 332 2.46 -36.47 -15.48
C GLN A 332 3.85 -35.87 -15.63
N CYS A 333 4.76 -36.35 -14.80
CA CYS A 333 6.18 -36.10 -15.01
C CYS A 333 6.65 -36.88 -16.25
N PRO A 334 7.23 -36.25 -17.28
CA PRO A 334 7.63 -36.93 -18.51
C PRO A 334 8.76 -37.96 -18.29
N VAL A 335 9.44 -37.87 -17.15
CA VAL A 335 10.59 -38.77 -16.85
C VAL A 335 10.25 -39.75 -15.73
N GLY A 336 9.65 -39.25 -14.62
CA GLY A 336 9.29 -40.11 -13.49
C GLY A 336 7.96 -40.82 -13.64
N LEU A 337 7.15 -40.47 -14.66
CA LEU A 337 5.82 -41.03 -14.97
C LEU A 337 4.80 -40.98 -13.81
N ASN A 338 5.14 -40.25 -12.72
CA ASN A 338 4.26 -40.04 -11.62
C ASN A 338 3.26 -38.87 -11.88
N THR A 339 2.05 -38.99 -11.36
CA THR A 339 1.03 -37.94 -11.48
C THR A 339 1.40 -36.74 -10.62
N LEU A 340 1.29 -35.55 -11.22
CA LEU A 340 1.53 -34.27 -10.56
C LEU A 340 0.24 -33.65 -10.06
N ALA A 341 0.32 -32.92 -8.97
CA ALA A 341 -0.81 -32.19 -8.43
C ALA A 341 -0.36 -30.91 -7.71
N PHE A 342 -1.01 -29.78 -8.03
CA PHE A 342 -0.82 -28.56 -7.25
C PHE A 342 -1.33 -28.73 -5.83
N PRO A 343 -0.53 -28.36 -4.82
CA PRO A 343 -0.95 -28.46 -3.43
C PRO A 343 -2.16 -27.56 -3.15
N SER A 344 -2.93 -27.92 -2.11
CA SER A 344 -4.04 -27.11 -1.63
C SER A 344 -3.54 -25.73 -1.16
N ILE A 345 -4.38 -24.71 -1.34
CA ILE A 345 -4.16 -23.35 -0.83
C ILE A 345 -3.94 -23.38 0.69
N ASN A 346 -4.57 -24.30 1.39
CA ASN A 346 -4.34 -24.55 2.81
C ASN A 346 -3.19 -25.54 2.98
N ARG A 347 -1.96 -25.09 2.89
CA ARG A 347 -0.66 -25.78 2.88
C ARG A 347 -0.44 -26.98 3.82
N LYS A 348 -1.47 -27.49 4.50
CA LYS A 348 -1.34 -28.61 5.45
C LYS A 348 -1.14 -29.98 4.78
N ASP A 349 -1.39 -30.09 3.48
CA ASP A 349 -1.44 -31.36 2.75
C ASP A 349 -0.44 -31.41 1.58
N VAL A 350 0.69 -30.68 1.65
CA VAL A 350 1.71 -30.72 0.62
C VAL A 350 2.38 -32.09 0.63
N VAL A 351 2.04 -32.92 -0.35
CA VAL A 351 2.81 -34.11 -0.67
C VAL A 351 3.89 -33.67 -1.67
N GLU A 352 5.09 -33.42 -1.17
CA GLU A 352 6.23 -32.90 -1.98
C GLU A 352 6.51 -33.74 -3.23
N GLU A 353 6.27 -35.04 -3.18
CA GLU A 353 6.45 -35.98 -4.30
C GLU A 353 5.53 -35.72 -5.49
N LYS A 354 4.36 -35.11 -5.27
CA LYS A 354 3.39 -34.81 -6.34
C LYS A 354 3.42 -33.36 -6.79
N GLN A 355 4.14 -32.49 -6.09
CA GLN A 355 4.21 -31.07 -6.45
C GLN A 355 4.86 -30.90 -7.82
N PRO A 356 4.24 -30.13 -8.74
CA PRO A 356 4.87 -29.82 -10.01
C PRO A 356 6.11 -28.91 -9.80
N TRP A 357 7.15 -29.17 -10.56
CA TRP A 357 8.35 -28.37 -10.68
C TRP A 357 8.57 -27.98 -12.13
N ALA A 358 9.16 -26.83 -12.40
CA ALA A 358 9.42 -26.40 -13.76
C ALA A 358 10.85 -25.91 -13.96
N TYR A 359 11.34 -26.15 -15.16
CA TYR A 359 12.54 -25.50 -15.70
C TYR A 359 12.12 -24.13 -16.26
N LEU A 360 12.47 -23.06 -15.56
CA LEU A 360 11.97 -21.72 -15.92
C LEU A 360 12.56 -21.15 -17.21
N SER A 361 13.66 -21.71 -17.71
CA SER A 361 14.23 -21.31 -19.00
C SER A 361 13.52 -21.90 -20.22
N CYS A 362 12.71 -22.96 -20.04
CA CYS A 362 12.01 -23.62 -21.17
C CYS A 362 10.54 -23.96 -20.91
N GLY A 363 10.10 -23.87 -19.65
CA GLY A 363 8.70 -24.09 -19.24
C GLY A 363 8.29 -25.56 -19.07
N HIS A 364 9.16 -26.55 -19.33
CA HIS A 364 8.80 -27.95 -19.12
C HIS A 364 8.55 -28.28 -17.66
N VAL A 365 7.40 -28.93 -17.38
CA VAL A 365 6.96 -29.29 -16.04
C VAL A 365 7.26 -30.74 -15.72
N HIS A 366 7.85 -30.98 -14.56
CA HIS A 366 8.27 -32.29 -14.07
C HIS A 366 7.83 -32.49 -12.61
N GLY A 367 7.99 -33.69 -12.08
CA GLY A 367 8.06 -33.95 -10.63
C GLY A 367 9.47 -33.66 -10.10
N TYR A 368 9.62 -33.55 -8.79
CA TYR A 368 10.93 -33.36 -8.17
C TYR A 368 11.87 -34.55 -8.52
N HIS A 369 13.10 -34.21 -8.90
CA HIS A 369 14.18 -35.16 -9.17
C HIS A 369 15.54 -34.50 -9.05
N ASN A 370 16.59 -35.30 -8.96
CA ASN A 370 17.98 -34.84 -8.84
C ASN A 370 18.78 -34.88 -10.16
N TRP A 371 18.12 -35.06 -11.30
CA TRP A 371 18.79 -35.09 -12.60
C TRP A 371 19.19 -33.72 -13.10
N GLY A 372 20.18 -33.70 -13.99
CA GLY A 372 20.64 -32.47 -14.61
C GLY A 372 21.43 -31.53 -13.71
N HIS A 373 21.73 -31.96 -12.49
CA HIS A 373 22.63 -31.21 -11.61
C HIS A 373 24.06 -31.30 -12.14
N ARG A 374 24.67 -30.15 -12.37
CA ARG A 374 26.09 -30.02 -12.74
C ARG A 374 26.84 -29.37 -11.59
N SER A 375 28.04 -29.87 -11.32
CA SER A 375 28.90 -29.33 -10.24
C SER A 375 29.45 -27.93 -10.52
N ASP A 376 29.33 -27.48 -11.76
CA ASP A 376 29.80 -26.21 -12.31
C ASP A 376 28.69 -25.11 -12.41
N THR A 377 27.46 -25.46 -12.06
CA THR A 377 26.30 -24.53 -12.11
C THR A 377 25.86 -24.10 -10.71
N GLU A 378 25.11 -22.98 -10.64
CA GLU A 378 24.50 -22.54 -9.39
C GLU A 378 23.59 -23.63 -8.80
N ALA A 379 23.45 -23.67 -7.49
CA ALA A 379 22.78 -24.75 -6.75
C ALA A 379 21.36 -25.07 -7.24
N ASN A 380 20.67 -24.08 -7.88
CA ASN A 380 19.30 -24.22 -8.39
C ASN A 380 19.20 -24.37 -9.91
N GLU A 381 20.32 -24.38 -10.64
CA GLU A 381 20.33 -24.58 -12.08
C GLU A 381 20.46 -26.05 -12.44
N ARG A 382 19.64 -26.47 -13.39
CA ARG A 382 19.64 -27.84 -13.90
C ARG A 382 19.40 -27.89 -15.40
N GLU A 383 19.88 -28.94 -16.04
CA GLU A 383 19.60 -29.24 -17.44
C GLU A 383 18.25 -29.95 -17.59
N CYS A 384 17.35 -29.40 -18.40
CA CYS A 384 16.04 -29.99 -18.67
C CYS A 384 16.20 -31.30 -19.48
N PRO A 385 15.71 -32.44 -18.99
CA PRO A 385 15.85 -33.71 -19.73
C PRO A 385 15.12 -33.76 -21.08
N MET A 386 14.13 -32.88 -21.29
CA MET A 386 13.33 -32.85 -22.52
C MET A 386 13.99 -32.05 -23.63
N CYS A 387 14.59 -30.92 -23.34
CA CYS A 387 15.15 -30.00 -24.35
C CYS A 387 16.61 -29.61 -24.09
N ARG A 388 17.23 -30.09 -23.01
CA ARG A 388 18.62 -29.83 -22.60
C ARG A 388 18.95 -28.36 -22.31
N THR A 389 17.95 -27.51 -22.21
CA THR A 389 18.14 -26.11 -21.76
C THR A 389 18.52 -26.12 -20.29
N VAL A 390 19.56 -25.35 -19.93
CA VAL A 390 20.02 -25.18 -18.56
C VAL A 390 19.31 -23.95 -17.96
N GLY A 391 18.90 -24.05 -16.72
CA GLY A 391 18.33 -22.91 -15.97
C GLY A 391 17.68 -23.30 -14.65
N PRO A 392 17.05 -22.31 -13.99
CA PRO A 392 16.43 -22.52 -12.68
C PRO A 392 15.35 -23.60 -12.73
N TYR A 393 15.42 -24.53 -11.76
CA TYR A 393 14.44 -25.59 -11.54
C TYR A 393 13.79 -25.41 -10.20
N VAL A 394 12.51 -25.02 -10.20
CA VAL A 394 11.81 -24.53 -9.00
C VAL A 394 10.44 -25.20 -8.83
N PRO A 395 9.95 -25.30 -7.58
CA PRO A 395 8.58 -25.77 -7.33
C PRO A 395 7.57 -24.76 -7.85
N LEU A 396 6.47 -25.27 -8.39
CA LEU A 396 5.36 -24.44 -8.85
C LEU A 396 4.30 -24.28 -7.75
N TRP A 397 3.85 -23.06 -7.60
CA TRP A 397 2.80 -22.68 -6.65
C TRP A 397 1.68 -21.96 -7.37
N LEU A 398 0.44 -22.41 -7.23
CA LEU A 398 -0.66 -21.66 -7.80
C LEU A 398 -0.81 -20.34 -7.06
N GLY A 399 -0.90 -19.23 -7.79
CA GLY A 399 -1.19 -17.91 -7.24
C GLY A 399 -2.58 -17.90 -6.63
N CYS A 400 -2.67 -17.88 -5.30
CA CYS A 400 -3.93 -18.10 -4.60
C CYS A 400 -4.72 -16.81 -4.29
N GLU A 401 -4.17 -15.62 -4.54
CA GLU A 401 -4.85 -14.35 -4.29
C GLU A 401 -5.62 -13.89 -5.54
N ALA A 402 -6.92 -14.10 -5.52
CA ALA A 402 -7.81 -13.80 -6.64
C ALA A 402 -7.79 -12.31 -7.05
N GLY A 403 -7.54 -11.40 -6.10
CA GLY A 403 -7.46 -9.95 -6.36
C GLY A 403 -6.36 -9.55 -7.35
N PHE A 404 -5.34 -10.39 -7.57
CA PHE A 404 -4.23 -10.11 -8.49
C PHE A 404 -4.48 -10.57 -9.93
N TYR A 405 -5.59 -11.24 -10.19
CA TYR A 405 -5.92 -11.70 -11.52
C TYR A 405 -6.68 -10.62 -12.31
N VAL A 406 -6.21 -10.30 -13.50
CA VAL A 406 -6.88 -9.37 -14.43
C VAL A 406 -7.95 -10.07 -15.27
N ASP A 407 -7.94 -11.42 -15.28
CA ASP A 407 -8.87 -12.26 -16.04
C ASP A 407 -9.15 -13.59 -15.33
N ALA A 408 -10.12 -14.33 -15.82
CA ALA A 408 -10.49 -15.66 -15.33
C ALA A 408 -9.83 -16.80 -16.14
N GLY A 409 -8.77 -16.52 -16.89
CA GLY A 409 -8.09 -17.49 -17.73
C GLY A 409 -7.39 -18.59 -16.93
N PRO A 410 -7.06 -19.73 -17.61
CA PRO A 410 -6.37 -20.85 -16.97
C PRO A 410 -4.94 -20.46 -16.54
N PRO A 411 -4.43 -21.02 -15.44
CA PRO A 411 -3.09 -20.73 -14.94
C PRO A 411 -2.03 -21.50 -15.76
N THR A 412 -1.49 -20.83 -16.76
CA THR A 412 -0.57 -21.39 -17.76
C THR A 412 0.83 -20.81 -17.71
N HIS A 413 1.08 -19.77 -16.92
CA HIS A 413 2.35 -19.08 -16.87
C HIS A 413 2.90 -19.01 -15.45
N ALA A 414 4.20 -19.24 -15.31
CA ALA A 414 4.92 -19.11 -14.05
C ALA A 414 5.83 -17.87 -14.06
N PHE A 415 5.85 -17.14 -12.96
CA PHE A 415 6.80 -16.05 -12.75
C PHE A 415 8.20 -16.57 -12.48
N THR A 416 9.20 -15.91 -13.08
CA THR A 416 10.62 -16.19 -12.86
C THR A 416 11.23 -15.20 -11.86
N PRO A 417 11.98 -15.63 -10.83
CA PRO A 417 12.43 -16.99 -10.52
C PRO A 417 11.56 -17.76 -9.51
N CYS A 418 10.43 -17.23 -9.06
CA CYS A 418 9.73 -17.73 -7.86
C CYS A 418 8.78 -18.93 -8.12
N GLY A 419 8.39 -19.22 -9.37
CA GLY A 419 7.52 -20.34 -9.71
C GLY A 419 6.04 -20.15 -9.38
N HIS A 420 5.57 -18.95 -9.01
CA HIS A 420 4.13 -18.71 -8.86
C HIS A 420 3.43 -18.68 -10.20
N VAL A 421 2.31 -19.43 -10.28
CA VAL A 421 1.57 -19.68 -11.52
C VAL A 421 0.26 -18.91 -11.52
N CYS A 422 -0.04 -18.26 -12.63
CA CYS A 422 -1.32 -17.59 -12.88
C CYS A 422 -1.68 -17.61 -14.37
N SER A 423 -2.77 -16.93 -14.76
CA SER A 423 -3.15 -16.78 -16.16
C SER A 423 -2.08 -16.04 -16.96
N GLU A 424 -2.02 -16.27 -18.27
CA GLU A 424 -1.10 -15.58 -19.19
C GLU A 424 -1.24 -14.06 -19.09
N LYS A 425 -2.48 -13.57 -19.09
CA LYS A 425 -2.78 -12.14 -19.08
C LYS A 425 -2.35 -11.50 -17.76
N SER A 426 -2.63 -12.15 -16.63
CA SER A 426 -2.19 -11.69 -15.32
C SER A 426 -0.66 -11.72 -15.18
N ALA A 427 0.01 -12.76 -15.70
CA ALA A 427 1.46 -12.83 -15.68
C ALA A 427 2.10 -11.70 -16.50
N LYS A 428 1.62 -11.45 -17.71
CA LYS A 428 2.07 -10.35 -18.57
C LYS A 428 1.81 -8.98 -17.94
N TYR A 429 0.64 -8.78 -17.35
CA TYR A 429 0.30 -7.52 -16.65
C TYR A 429 1.33 -7.20 -15.56
N TRP A 430 1.53 -8.11 -14.61
CA TRP A 430 2.45 -7.90 -13.48
C TRP A 430 3.93 -7.82 -13.90
N SER A 431 4.32 -8.52 -14.98
CA SER A 431 5.68 -8.46 -15.52
C SER A 431 6.09 -7.09 -16.05
N GLN A 432 5.13 -6.19 -16.30
CA GLN A 432 5.37 -4.85 -16.84
C GLN A 432 5.31 -3.76 -15.76
N ILE A 433 4.83 -4.08 -14.55
CA ILE A 433 4.61 -3.08 -13.49
C ILE A 433 5.92 -2.81 -12.73
N PRO A 434 6.50 -1.61 -12.85
CA PRO A 434 7.67 -1.24 -12.06
C PRO A 434 7.23 -0.90 -10.62
N LEU A 435 7.38 -1.83 -9.69
CA LEU A 435 7.08 -1.63 -8.27
C LEU A 435 8.24 -0.94 -7.56
N PRO A 436 7.96 0.02 -6.66
CA PRO A 436 8.98 0.67 -5.86
C PRO A 436 9.69 -0.32 -4.94
N HIS A 437 11.02 -0.25 -4.89
CA HIS A 437 11.84 -1.03 -3.99
C HIS A 437 12.85 -0.13 -3.27
N GLY A 438 12.84 -0.17 -1.94
CA GLY A 438 13.66 0.74 -1.15
C GLY A 438 13.36 2.21 -1.43
N THR A 439 14.41 3.02 -1.59
CA THR A 439 14.28 4.49 -1.70
C THR A 439 14.20 5.03 -3.11
N HIS A 440 14.72 4.32 -4.12
CA HIS A 440 14.77 4.84 -5.51
C HIS A 440 14.79 3.77 -6.62
N ALA A 441 14.77 2.49 -6.28
CA ALA A 441 14.74 1.44 -7.29
C ALA A 441 13.30 1.10 -7.68
N PHE A 442 13.12 0.70 -8.94
CA PHE A 442 11.86 0.20 -9.47
C PHE A 442 12.13 -1.06 -10.29
N HIS A 443 11.42 -2.14 -9.99
CA HIS A 443 11.52 -3.38 -10.72
C HIS A 443 10.20 -4.16 -10.68
N ALA A 444 9.97 -4.99 -11.68
CA ALA A 444 8.82 -5.89 -11.65
C ALA A 444 9.01 -6.95 -10.55
N ALA A 445 7.94 -7.27 -9.84
CA ALA A 445 7.94 -8.29 -8.80
C ALA A 445 6.68 -9.16 -8.88
N CYS A 446 6.80 -10.40 -8.44
CA CYS A 446 5.67 -11.31 -8.33
C CYS A 446 4.64 -10.77 -7.31
N PRO A 447 3.38 -10.57 -7.67
CA PRO A 447 2.38 -10.03 -6.74
C PRO A 447 2.09 -10.98 -5.57
N PHE A 448 2.35 -12.30 -5.73
CA PHE A 448 2.07 -13.30 -4.70
C PHE A 448 3.13 -13.41 -3.61
N CYS A 449 4.41 -13.14 -3.92
CA CYS A 449 5.51 -13.29 -2.96
C CYS A 449 6.49 -12.11 -2.92
N ALA A 450 6.27 -11.06 -3.70
CA ALA A 450 7.14 -9.89 -3.85
C ALA A 450 8.59 -10.17 -4.28
N THR A 451 8.89 -11.39 -4.76
CA THR A 451 10.20 -11.69 -5.33
C THR A 451 10.39 -10.88 -6.61
N GLN A 452 11.53 -10.22 -6.72
CA GLN A 452 11.92 -9.51 -7.95
C GLN A 452 11.91 -10.45 -9.14
N LEU A 453 11.29 -10.05 -10.23
CA LEU A 453 11.24 -10.82 -11.45
C LEU A 453 12.54 -10.68 -12.25
N SER A 454 12.89 -11.74 -12.97
CA SER A 454 14.11 -11.82 -13.78
C SER A 454 13.86 -12.67 -15.02
N GLY A 455 14.77 -12.58 -16.01
CA GLY A 455 14.66 -13.27 -17.29
C GLY A 455 14.07 -12.37 -18.39
N GLU A 456 14.07 -12.87 -19.63
CA GLU A 456 13.72 -12.07 -20.82
C GLU A 456 12.28 -11.53 -20.78
N HIS A 457 11.34 -12.31 -20.22
CA HIS A 457 9.91 -11.93 -20.17
C HIS A 457 9.33 -11.95 -18.75
N ASN A 458 10.17 -12.10 -17.70
CA ASN A 458 9.73 -12.17 -16.30
C ASN A 458 8.76 -13.33 -15.98
N CYS A 459 8.32 -14.06 -16.95
CA CYS A 459 7.45 -15.24 -16.81
C CYS A 459 7.67 -16.21 -17.99
N VAL A 460 7.31 -17.46 -17.78
CA VAL A 460 7.44 -18.52 -18.78
C VAL A 460 6.11 -19.28 -18.91
N LYS A 461 5.77 -19.67 -20.15
CA LYS A 461 4.64 -20.55 -20.41
C LYS A 461 4.98 -21.98 -19.98
N LEU A 462 4.11 -22.60 -19.20
CA LEU A 462 4.27 -23.96 -18.72
C LEU A 462 3.84 -24.98 -19.77
N ILE A 463 4.64 -26.06 -19.89
CA ILE A 463 4.43 -27.19 -20.82
C ILE A 463 4.23 -28.42 -19.94
N PHE A 464 3.00 -28.85 -19.79
CA PHE A 464 2.62 -30.08 -19.09
C PHE A 464 2.58 -31.27 -20.06
N GLN A 465 3.05 -32.40 -19.61
CA GLN A 465 2.81 -33.68 -20.26
C GLN A 465 1.40 -34.17 -19.88
N GLY A 466 0.59 -34.50 -20.88
CA GLY A 466 -0.68 -35.19 -20.69
C GLY A 466 -0.50 -36.61 -20.16
N PRO A 467 -1.58 -37.25 -19.67
CA PRO A 467 -1.50 -38.67 -19.32
C PRO A 467 -1.06 -39.51 -20.49
N ILE A 468 -0.20 -40.49 -20.22
CA ILE A 468 0.16 -41.52 -21.20
C ILE A 468 -0.92 -42.58 -21.12
N ASP A 469 -1.69 -42.76 -22.21
CA ASP A 469 -2.72 -43.80 -22.33
C ASP A 469 -2.08 -45.21 -22.40
#